data_8a1abf06737ed98549a61ec1741da44b
#
_entry.id   8a1abf06737ed98549a61ec1741da44b
#
_cell.length_a   1.000
_cell.length_b   1.000
_cell.length_c   1.000
_cell.angle_alpha   90.00
_cell.angle_beta   90.00
_cell.angle_gamma   90.00
#
_symmetry.space_group_name_H-M   'P 1'
#
loop_
_entity.id
_entity.type
_entity.pdbx_description
1 polymer ?
#
loop_
_entity_poly.entity_id
_entity_poly.type
_entity_poly.pdbx_seq_one_letter_code
_entity_poly.pdbx_strand_id
1 'polypeptide(L)'
;NVLQDLDVILQFGENIQVGGSLTFTSNEDTLKWEKNSSMPYQRFDALKQLYEAGVKTWASMEPVIYPEQSLEIMDITKDYVDSYKIGKLNHFPKHESKFDWSRFLVDAVSIMRKNNKQFYIKKDLLEYKPKDLYLSKEETDMDFLALTNTKLLPTTLGVLY
;
A
#
# COMPACT_ATOMS: atom_id res chain seq x y z
N ASN A 1 12.13 -10.73 10.85
CA ASN A 1 10.67 -10.95 10.68
C ASN A 1 9.93 -10.07 11.69
N VAL A 2 9.10 -9.15 11.22
CA VAL A 2 8.36 -8.18 12.06
C VAL A 2 7.52 -8.86 13.15
N LEU A 3 7.05 -10.08 12.92
CA LEU A 3 6.26 -10.84 13.89
C LEU A 3 7.06 -11.29 15.13
N GLN A 4 8.39 -11.30 15.06
CA GLN A 4 9.23 -11.59 16.24
C GLN A 4 9.16 -10.49 17.29
N ASP A 5 8.80 -9.27 16.87
CA ASP A 5 8.73 -8.09 17.72
C ASP A 5 7.26 -7.71 18.04
N LEU A 6 6.31 -8.64 17.83
CA LEU A 6 4.88 -8.35 17.98
C LEU A 6 4.52 -7.89 19.41
N ASP A 7 5.11 -8.49 20.42
CA ASP A 7 4.94 -8.11 21.83
C ASP A 7 5.42 -6.68 22.12
N VAL A 8 6.49 -6.26 21.48
CA VAL A 8 6.99 -4.88 21.54
C VAL A 8 6.06 -3.93 20.79
N ILE A 9 5.64 -4.31 19.58
CA ILE A 9 4.72 -3.51 18.76
C ILE A 9 3.41 -3.24 19.50
N LEU A 10 2.85 -4.24 20.16
CA LEU A 10 1.60 -4.13 20.91
C LEU A 10 1.68 -3.15 22.09
N GLN A 11 2.87 -2.90 22.63
CA GLN A 11 3.06 -1.93 23.74
C GLN A 11 2.82 -0.47 23.29
N PHE A 12 2.92 -0.19 21.98
CA PHE A 12 2.65 1.14 21.43
C PHE A 12 1.14 1.41 21.24
N GLY A 13 0.30 0.39 21.32
CA GLY A 13 -1.15 0.52 21.16
C GLY A 13 -1.54 1.19 19.84
N GLU A 14 -2.39 2.22 19.91
CA GLU A 14 -2.88 2.95 18.74
C GLU A 14 -1.83 3.90 18.11
N ASN A 15 -0.68 4.08 18.74
CA ASN A 15 0.35 5.02 18.30
C ASN A 15 1.30 4.41 17.25
N ILE A 16 1.08 3.17 16.84
CA ILE A 16 1.90 2.50 15.83
C ILE A 16 1.04 2.00 14.67
N GLN A 17 1.63 2.06 13.49
CA GLN A 17 1.12 1.39 12.30
C GLN A 17 2.25 0.60 11.68
N VAL A 18 1.98 -0.62 11.26
CA VAL A 18 2.97 -1.48 10.61
C VAL A 18 2.56 -1.72 9.17
N GLY A 19 3.50 -1.59 8.26
CA GLY A 19 3.23 -1.79 6.85
C GLY A 19 4.36 -2.46 6.10
N GLY A 20 4.10 -2.78 4.84
CA GLY A 20 5.07 -3.38 3.95
C GLY A 20 4.83 -3.05 2.49
N SER A 21 5.89 -3.17 1.69
CA SER A 21 5.76 -3.09 0.23
C SER A 21 5.17 -4.39 -0.31
N LEU A 22 4.11 -4.26 -1.08
CA LEU A 22 3.42 -5.35 -1.75
C LEU A 22 3.45 -5.11 -3.26
N THR A 23 4.39 -5.76 -3.95
CA THR A 23 4.68 -5.49 -5.36
C THR A 23 4.11 -6.57 -6.28
N PHE A 24 4.15 -7.84 -5.83
CA PHE A 24 3.82 -9.01 -6.65
C PHE A 24 2.89 -9.98 -5.91
N THR A 25 2.13 -10.76 -6.70
CA THR A 25 1.49 -12.01 -6.26
C THR A 25 2.30 -13.23 -6.70
N SER A 26 3.17 -13.07 -7.70
CA SER A 26 4.03 -14.11 -8.29
C SER A 26 5.36 -14.22 -7.56
N ASN A 27 5.71 -15.46 -7.14
CA ASN A 27 7.05 -15.75 -6.60
C ASN A 27 8.15 -15.56 -7.64
N GLU A 28 7.88 -15.88 -8.91
CA GLU A 28 8.84 -15.73 -10.02
C GLU A 28 9.18 -14.25 -10.23
N ASP A 29 8.16 -13.39 -10.27
CA ASP A 29 8.38 -11.96 -10.43
C ASP A 29 9.09 -11.36 -9.20
N THR A 30 8.77 -11.82 -8.01
CA THR A 30 9.48 -11.41 -6.78
C THR A 30 10.97 -11.75 -6.88
N LEU A 31 11.32 -12.97 -7.25
CA LEU A 31 12.72 -13.38 -7.39
C LEU A 31 13.46 -12.59 -8.49
N LYS A 32 12.76 -12.21 -9.53
CA LYS A 32 13.29 -11.43 -10.64
C LYS A 32 13.57 -9.97 -10.29
N TRP A 33 12.63 -9.32 -9.60
CA TRP A 33 12.67 -7.88 -9.34
C TRP A 33 13.17 -7.52 -7.95
N GLU A 34 12.89 -8.33 -6.95
CA GLU A 34 13.20 -8.11 -5.54
C GLU A 34 14.06 -9.26 -4.97
N LYS A 35 15.27 -9.41 -5.47
CA LYS A 35 16.19 -10.46 -5.00
C LYS A 35 16.38 -10.38 -3.48
N ASN A 36 16.33 -11.53 -2.81
CA ASN A 36 16.49 -11.69 -1.36
C ASN A 36 15.36 -11.11 -0.50
N SER A 37 14.22 -10.77 -1.09
CA SER A 37 13.03 -10.35 -0.33
C SER A 37 12.18 -11.54 0.09
N SER A 38 11.30 -11.32 1.07
CA SER A 38 10.27 -12.30 1.44
C SER A 38 9.30 -12.54 0.29
N MET A 39 8.81 -13.78 0.16
CA MET A 39 7.80 -14.13 -0.84
C MET A 39 6.46 -13.42 -0.57
N PRO A 40 5.64 -13.17 -1.60
CA PRO A 40 4.39 -12.43 -1.47
C PRO A 40 3.50 -12.91 -0.34
N TYR A 41 3.21 -14.23 -0.29
CA TYR A 41 2.35 -14.81 0.72
C TYR A 41 2.86 -14.61 2.16
N GLN A 42 4.19 -14.56 2.37
CA GLN A 42 4.78 -14.31 3.69
C GLN A 42 4.52 -12.88 4.15
N ARG A 43 4.54 -11.91 3.22
CA ARG A 43 4.21 -10.51 3.50
C ARG A 43 2.72 -10.34 3.79
N PHE A 44 1.86 -11.01 3.02
CA PHE A 44 0.41 -10.99 3.24
C PHE A 44 0.04 -11.59 4.59
N ASP A 45 0.61 -12.75 4.90
CA ASP A 45 0.38 -13.44 6.17
C ASP A 45 0.87 -12.62 7.37
N ALA A 46 2.04 -11.98 7.25
CA ALA A 46 2.55 -11.11 8.31
C ALA A 46 1.62 -9.91 8.57
N LEU A 47 1.12 -9.24 7.53
CA LEU A 47 0.15 -8.15 7.70
C LEU A 47 -1.17 -8.64 8.29
N LYS A 48 -1.64 -9.81 7.89
CA LYS A 48 -2.85 -10.42 8.42
C LYS A 48 -2.71 -10.72 9.91
N GLN A 49 -1.61 -11.33 10.33
CA GLN A 49 -1.36 -11.63 11.75
C GLN A 49 -1.24 -10.36 12.60
N LEU A 50 -0.60 -9.30 12.08
CA LEU A 50 -0.55 -8.00 12.75
C LEU A 50 -1.96 -7.40 12.91
N TYR A 51 -2.77 -7.43 11.87
CA TYR A 51 -4.15 -6.94 11.90
C TYR A 51 -5.01 -7.73 12.90
N GLU A 52 -4.93 -9.06 12.89
CA GLU A 52 -5.63 -9.95 13.84
C GLU A 52 -5.21 -9.70 15.29
N ALA A 53 -3.96 -9.25 15.50
CA ALA A 53 -3.46 -8.83 16.81
C ALA A 53 -3.88 -7.40 17.22
N GLY A 54 -4.64 -6.68 16.38
CA GLY A 54 -5.13 -5.33 16.65
C GLY A 54 -4.17 -4.20 16.24
N VAL A 55 -3.11 -4.50 15.49
CA VAL A 55 -2.19 -3.50 14.97
C VAL A 55 -2.76 -2.91 13.68
N LYS A 56 -2.77 -1.57 13.55
CA LYS A 56 -3.11 -0.91 12.29
C LYS A 56 -2.09 -1.23 11.23
N THR A 57 -2.56 -1.61 10.05
CA THR A 57 -1.71 -2.05 8.95
C THR A 57 -1.82 -1.15 7.72
N TRP A 58 -0.74 -1.06 6.95
CA TRP A 58 -0.76 -0.35 5.67
C TRP A 58 0.11 -1.05 4.62
N ALA A 59 -0.23 -0.85 3.35
CA ALA A 59 0.51 -1.41 2.24
C ALA A 59 1.08 -0.30 1.33
N SER A 60 2.36 -0.41 0.99
CA SER A 60 2.97 0.36 -0.08
C SER A 60 2.90 -0.43 -1.38
N MET A 61 2.05 0.03 -2.29
CA MET A 61 1.96 -0.45 -3.67
C MET A 61 2.86 0.42 -4.57
N GLU A 62 4.12 0.52 -4.22
CA GLU A 62 5.11 1.32 -4.96
C GLU A 62 6.47 0.64 -4.89
N PRO A 63 7.05 0.38 -6.08
CA PRO A 63 6.49 0.67 -7.41
C PRO A 63 5.46 -0.38 -7.86
N VAL A 64 4.37 0.05 -8.48
CA VAL A 64 3.52 -0.84 -9.27
C VAL A 64 4.29 -1.22 -10.53
N ILE A 65 4.67 -2.49 -10.65
CA ILE A 65 5.42 -3.02 -11.80
C ILE A 65 4.47 -3.70 -12.79
N TYR A 66 3.55 -4.48 -12.27
CA TYR A 66 2.48 -5.14 -13.03
C TYR A 66 1.13 -4.71 -12.45
N PRO A 67 0.39 -3.82 -13.13
CA PRO A 67 -0.91 -3.33 -12.68
C PRO A 67 -1.89 -4.42 -12.27
N GLU A 68 -1.94 -5.52 -13.02
CA GLU A 68 -2.84 -6.65 -12.76
C GLU A 68 -2.56 -7.30 -11.41
N GLN A 69 -1.28 -7.55 -11.09
CA GLN A 69 -0.90 -8.12 -9.80
C GLN A 69 -1.20 -7.15 -8.65
N SER A 70 -1.04 -5.85 -8.89
CA SER A 70 -1.38 -4.85 -7.87
C SER A 70 -2.87 -4.79 -7.56
N LEU A 71 -3.74 -4.89 -8.57
CA LEU A 71 -5.19 -4.99 -8.36
C LEU A 71 -5.57 -6.28 -7.62
N GLU A 72 -4.92 -7.40 -7.95
CA GLU A 72 -5.09 -8.67 -7.24
C GLU A 72 -4.66 -8.57 -5.77
N ILE A 73 -3.52 -7.94 -5.48
CA ILE A 73 -3.06 -7.69 -4.11
C ILE A 73 -4.10 -6.88 -3.32
N MET A 74 -4.66 -5.82 -3.91
CA MET A 74 -5.70 -5.02 -3.27
C MET A 74 -6.92 -5.87 -2.90
N ASP A 75 -7.33 -6.78 -3.77
CA ASP A 75 -8.47 -7.68 -3.51
C ASP A 75 -8.15 -8.74 -2.44
N ILE A 76 -6.94 -9.33 -2.47
CA ILE A 76 -6.49 -10.31 -1.47
C ILE A 76 -6.38 -9.68 -0.07
N THR A 77 -5.89 -8.44 0.02
CA THR A 77 -5.49 -7.83 1.29
C THR A 77 -6.56 -6.91 1.90
N LYS A 78 -7.66 -6.63 1.20
CA LYS A 78 -8.70 -5.68 1.61
C LYS A 78 -9.28 -5.91 3.00
N ASP A 79 -9.30 -7.15 3.50
CA ASP A 79 -9.94 -7.47 4.77
C ASP A 79 -9.02 -7.23 5.99
N TYR A 80 -7.69 -7.06 5.76
CA TYR A 80 -6.71 -6.93 6.83
C TYR A 80 -5.64 -5.85 6.58
N VAL A 81 -5.78 -5.04 5.54
CA VAL A 81 -4.97 -3.83 5.33
C VAL A 81 -5.88 -2.61 5.45
N ASP A 82 -5.54 -1.68 6.35
CA ASP A 82 -6.35 -0.51 6.65
C ASP A 82 -6.16 0.60 5.62
N SER A 83 -4.93 0.80 5.15
CA SER A 83 -4.62 1.87 4.20
C SER A 83 -3.58 1.50 3.15
N TYR A 84 -3.64 2.19 2.00
CA TYR A 84 -2.79 1.91 0.84
C TYR A 84 -2.10 3.16 0.32
N LYS A 85 -0.84 3.04 -0.06
CA LYS A 85 -0.09 4.04 -0.84
C LYS A 85 0.18 3.46 -2.22
N ILE A 86 -0.32 4.13 -3.27
CA ILE A 86 -0.33 3.58 -4.63
C ILE A 86 0.47 4.49 -5.55
N GLY A 87 1.53 3.95 -6.17
CA GLY A 87 2.40 4.70 -7.08
C GLY A 87 2.99 3.82 -8.17
N LYS A 88 3.06 4.36 -9.39
CA LYS A 88 3.57 3.61 -10.54
C LYS A 88 5.09 3.41 -10.49
N LEU A 89 5.58 2.46 -11.30
CA LEU A 89 6.99 2.32 -11.62
C LEU A 89 7.48 3.56 -12.37
N ASN A 90 8.69 4.03 -12.03
CA ASN A 90 9.36 5.16 -12.66
C ASN A 90 10.75 4.75 -13.15
N HIS A 91 11.29 5.49 -14.13
CA HIS A 91 12.62 5.28 -14.71
C HIS A 91 12.80 4.02 -15.56
N PHE A 92 11.70 3.36 -15.95
CA PHE A 92 11.70 2.18 -16.81
C PHE A 92 10.75 2.38 -18.02
N PRO A 93 10.98 3.36 -18.90
CA PRO A 93 10.00 3.78 -19.91
C PRO A 93 9.56 2.64 -20.86
N LYS A 94 10.47 1.70 -21.20
CA LYS A 94 10.11 0.53 -22.02
C LYS A 94 9.13 -0.45 -21.32
N HIS A 95 9.13 -0.47 -20.00
CA HIS A 95 8.22 -1.27 -19.22
C HIS A 95 6.92 -0.51 -18.98
N GLU A 96 7.04 0.74 -18.55
CA GLU A 96 5.91 1.63 -18.26
C GLU A 96 4.96 1.81 -19.44
N SER A 97 5.50 1.93 -20.68
CA SER A 97 4.71 2.09 -21.90
C SER A 97 3.84 0.89 -22.31
N LYS A 98 3.98 -0.23 -21.62
CA LYS A 98 3.17 -1.43 -21.89
C LYS A 98 1.78 -1.40 -21.24
N PHE A 99 1.55 -0.50 -20.30
CA PHE A 99 0.37 -0.49 -19.46
C PHE A 99 -0.47 0.77 -19.64
N ASP A 100 -1.77 0.61 -19.52
CA ASP A 100 -2.74 1.71 -19.41
C ASP A 100 -2.83 2.16 -17.95
N TRP A 101 -2.00 3.12 -17.57
CA TRP A 101 -1.96 3.67 -16.23
C TRP A 101 -3.24 4.42 -15.84
N SER A 102 -3.93 4.99 -16.84
CA SER A 102 -5.23 5.65 -16.62
C SER A 102 -6.28 4.64 -16.21
N ARG A 103 -6.34 3.51 -16.89
CA ARG A 103 -7.24 2.42 -16.56
C ARG A 103 -6.90 1.81 -15.20
N PHE A 104 -5.62 1.54 -14.93
CA PHE A 104 -5.17 1.05 -13.64
C PHE A 104 -5.59 1.97 -12.49
N LEU A 105 -5.41 3.29 -12.63
CA LEU A 105 -5.80 4.26 -11.61
C LEU A 105 -7.30 4.20 -11.32
N VAL A 106 -8.14 4.15 -12.36
CA VAL A 106 -9.61 4.04 -12.21
C VAL A 106 -9.99 2.77 -11.46
N ASP A 107 -9.42 1.63 -11.87
CA ASP A 107 -9.73 0.33 -11.27
C ASP A 107 -9.25 0.27 -9.81
N ALA A 108 -8.05 0.77 -9.50
CA ALA A 108 -7.52 0.84 -8.14
C ALA A 108 -8.41 1.70 -7.23
N VAL A 109 -8.77 2.90 -7.65
CA VAL A 109 -9.67 3.79 -6.90
C VAL A 109 -11.03 3.13 -6.67
N SER A 110 -11.58 2.46 -7.68
CA SER A 110 -12.85 1.74 -7.57
C SER A 110 -12.79 0.63 -6.51
N ILE A 111 -11.72 -0.18 -6.51
CA ILE A 111 -11.53 -1.24 -5.50
C ILE A 111 -11.44 -0.64 -4.10
N MET A 112 -10.63 0.40 -3.92
CA MET A 112 -10.43 1.04 -2.62
C MET A 112 -11.73 1.62 -2.06
N ARG A 113 -12.48 2.37 -2.87
CA ARG A 113 -13.76 2.97 -2.47
C ARG A 113 -14.84 1.93 -2.19
N LYS A 114 -14.96 0.91 -3.04
CA LYS A 114 -15.92 -0.20 -2.84
C LYS A 114 -15.72 -0.91 -1.51
N ASN A 115 -14.45 -1.01 -1.05
CA ASN A 115 -14.10 -1.68 0.20
C ASN A 115 -13.89 -0.70 1.37
N ASN A 116 -14.27 0.56 1.23
CA ASN A 116 -14.12 1.63 2.25
C ASN A 116 -12.68 1.74 2.80
N LYS A 117 -11.67 1.58 1.93
CA LYS A 117 -10.26 1.67 2.32
C LYS A 117 -9.75 3.10 2.24
N GLN A 118 -8.91 3.46 3.19
CA GLN A 118 -8.10 4.67 3.07
C GLN A 118 -6.98 4.43 2.06
N PHE A 119 -6.70 5.42 1.21
CA PHE A 119 -5.64 5.30 0.24
C PHE A 119 -5.09 6.66 -0.18
N TYR A 120 -3.88 6.63 -0.69
CA TYR A 120 -3.18 7.78 -1.22
C TYR A 120 -2.60 7.45 -2.59
N ILE A 121 -2.93 8.26 -3.60
CA ILE A 121 -2.38 8.15 -4.95
C ILE A 121 -1.18 9.09 -5.08
N LYS A 122 -0.02 8.52 -5.40
CA LYS A 122 1.21 9.28 -5.56
C LYS A 122 1.21 10.13 -6.83
N LYS A 123 1.95 11.24 -6.76
CA LYS A 123 1.98 12.28 -7.79
C LYS A 123 2.20 11.74 -9.21
N ASP A 124 3.15 10.82 -9.39
CA ASP A 124 3.52 10.31 -10.71
C ASP A 124 2.39 9.49 -11.35
N LEU A 125 1.53 8.85 -10.55
CA LEU A 125 0.35 8.16 -11.04
C LEU A 125 -0.80 9.15 -11.31
N LEU A 126 -0.89 10.26 -10.57
CA LEU A 126 -1.89 11.30 -10.80
C LEU A 126 -1.79 11.97 -12.18
N GLU A 127 -0.63 11.93 -12.84
CA GLU A 127 -0.45 12.43 -14.20
C GLU A 127 -1.33 11.70 -15.23
N TYR A 128 -1.75 10.49 -14.91
CA TYR A 128 -2.62 9.65 -15.75
C TYR A 128 -4.10 9.74 -15.37
N LYS A 129 -4.47 10.66 -14.47
CA LYS A 129 -5.84 10.80 -13.99
C LYS A 129 -6.78 11.25 -15.10
N PRO A 130 -7.84 10.47 -15.43
CA PRO A 130 -8.88 10.93 -16.35
C PRO A 130 -9.58 12.19 -15.84
N LYS A 131 -10.09 13.01 -16.76
CA LYS A 131 -10.75 14.29 -16.43
C LYS A 131 -12.03 14.09 -15.60
N ASP A 132 -12.73 13.00 -15.82
CA ASP A 132 -13.97 12.61 -15.16
C ASP A 132 -13.77 11.86 -13.83
N LEU A 133 -12.54 11.45 -13.50
CA LEU A 133 -12.22 10.88 -12.20
C LEU A 133 -12.00 11.99 -11.18
N TYR A 134 -12.93 12.15 -10.24
CA TYR A 134 -12.71 12.99 -9.07
C TYR A 134 -11.95 12.25 -7.99
N LEU A 135 -10.90 12.87 -7.44
CA LEU A 135 -10.18 12.42 -6.24
C LEU A 135 -10.28 13.50 -5.17
N SER A 136 -10.52 13.07 -3.94
CA SER A 136 -10.56 13.98 -2.80
C SER A 136 -9.15 14.42 -2.37
N LYS A 137 -9.06 15.36 -1.45
CA LYS A 137 -7.78 15.81 -0.92
C LYS A 137 -7.09 14.69 -0.12
N GLU A 138 -7.85 13.91 0.62
CA GLU A 138 -7.37 12.77 1.39
C GLU A 138 -6.75 11.69 0.50
N GLU A 139 -7.27 11.52 -0.71
CA GLU A 139 -6.81 10.53 -1.68
C GLU A 139 -5.56 10.98 -2.46
N THR A 140 -5.15 12.25 -2.33
CA THR A 140 -4.02 12.85 -3.08
C THR A 140 -2.97 13.50 -2.19
N ASP A 141 -3.19 13.58 -0.88
CA ASP A 141 -2.31 14.22 0.09
C ASP A 141 -1.91 13.21 1.18
N MET A 142 -0.64 12.84 1.21
CA MET A 142 -0.12 11.86 2.17
C MET A 142 -0.20 12.35 3.61
N ASP A 143 -0.08 13.65 3.84
CA ASP A 143 -0.16 14.24 5.17
C ASP A 143 -1.58 14.15 5.73
N PHE A 144 -2.57 14.21 4.85
CA PHE A 144 -3.97 14.03 5.22
C PHE A 144 -4.26 12.60 5.69
N LEU A 145 -3.67 11.59 5.02
CA LEU A 145 -3.77 10.20 5.42
C LEU A 145 -3.17 9.97 6.83
N ALA A 146 -2.08 10.67 7.16
CA ALA A 146 -1.45 10.64 8.47
C ALA A 146 -2.32 11.31 9.54
N LEU A 147 -2.97 12.44 9.21
CA LEU A 147 -3.78 13.24 10.14
C LEU A 147 -5.09 12.56 10.54
N THR A 148 -5.71 11.76 9.68
CA THR A 148 -6.94 11.02 10.02
C THR A 148 -6.69 9.89 11.02
N ASN A 149 -5.43 9.49 11.21
CA ASN A 149 -5.02 8.49 12.20
C ASN A 149 -4.52 9.12 13.51
N THR A 150 -4.37 10.44 13.57
CA THR A 150 -3.93 11.19 14.77
C THR A 150 -5.03 12.10 15.26
N LYS A 151 -6.10 11.54 15.83
CA LYS A 151 -6.73 12.21 16.97
C LYS A 151 -5.86 11.86 18.18
N LEU A 152 -4.96 12.78 18.52
CA LEU A 152 -4.22 12.93 19.78
C LEU A 152 -2.68 12.84 19.64
N LEU A 153 -2.10 14.04 19.87
CA LEU A 153 -0.77 14.40 20.35
C LEU A 153 0.40 14.48 19.35
N PRO A 154 1.16 15.59 19.44
CA PRO A 154 2.38 15.79 18.68
C PRO A 154 3.55 15.10 19.40
N THR A 155 3.93 13.92 18.96
CA THR A 155 5.25 13.37 19.32
C THR A 155 5.74 12.38 18.28
N THR A 156 6.80 12.81 17.60
CA THR A 156 7.87 12.03 16.94
C THR A 156 7.48 10.71 16.24
N LEU A 157 7.25 10.82 14.93
CA LEU A 157 7.30 9.72 14.00
C LEU A 157 8.72 9.12 13.96
N GLY A 158 8.91 7.99 14.60
CA GLY A 158 10.00 7.09 14.30
C GLY A 158 9.61 6.24 13.08
N VAL A 159 10.20 6.53 11.93
CA VAL A 159 10.14 5.64 10.77
C VAL A 159 11.23 4.60 10.96
N LEU A 160 10.86 3.36 11.22
CA LEU A 160 11.78 2.23 11.16
C LEU A 160 11.75 1.69 9.71
N TYR A 161 12.89 1.74 9.04
CA TYR A 161 13.16 1.15 7.73
C TYR A 161 13.43 -0.33 7.82
#